data_f0b3b24af262d41e3285b1e8a83a37bd
#
_entry.id   f0b3b24af262d41e3285b1e8a83a37bd
#
_cell.length_a   1.000
_cell.length_b   1.000
_cell.length_c   1.000
_cell.angle_alpha   90.00
_cell.angle_beta   90.00
_cell.angle_gamma   90.00
#
_symmetry.space_group_name_H-M   'P 1'
#
loop_
_entity.id
_entity.type
_entity.pdbx_description
1 polymer ?
#
loop_
_entity_poly.entity_id
_entity_poly.type
_entity_poly.pdbx_seq_one_letter_code
_entity_poly.pdbx_strand_id
1 'polypeptide(L)'
;MYLVLRKLNISQEDAQNKLEVSAGVFAKKADKFHYISKVDTVLFDQGNSNVLVRAIPALLGNVIKKSYKIFPWKEELSQENLANYEEVMKQNMPAFGETTLKDGVYKSYYSFFRQTPEEGHFTIVKNEKGEVVRAVKEDKTRIPARQISIYVADGKAYKNTLVGFVEMEKDNRGYYIMSNHASLFPPQTQMVYGFMFGALGGAIDG
;
A
#
# COMPACT_ATOMS: atom_id res chain seq x y z
N MET A 1 -13.62 0.06 15.53
CA MET A 1 -12.41 -0.31 14.77
C MET A 1 -11.89 -1.62 15.32
N TYR A 2 -11.45 -2.54 14.47
CA TYR A 2 -10.92 -3.85 14.80
C TYR A 2 -9.53 -4.00 14.21
N LEU A 3 -8.60 -4.53 14.98
CA LEU A 3 -7.28 -4.93 14.54
C LEU A 3 -7.25 -6.47 14.46
N VAL A 4 -6.92 -6.99 13.29
CA VAL A 4 -6.75 -8.43 13.06
C VAL A 4 -5.26 -8.70 12.89
N LEU A 5 -4.64 -9.27 13.92
CA LEU A 5 -3.23 -9.67 13.88
C LEU A 5 -3.11 -10.99 13.12
N ARG A 6 -2.35 -11.00 12.01
CA ARG A 6 -2.14 -12.18 11.16
C ARG A 6 -0.79 -12.84 11.40
N LYS A 7 0.23 -12.03 11.60
CA LYS A 7 1.59 -12.51 11.88
C LYS A 7 2.26 -11.63 12.91
N LEU A 8 2.83 -12.26 13.89
CA LEU A 8 3.75 -11.65 14.83
C LEU A 8 4.80 -12.70 15.16
N ASN A 9 5.97 -12.56 14.57
CA ASN A 9 7.06 -13.52 14.75
C ASN A 9 8.37 -12.79 15.00
N ILE A 10 9.11 -13.25 16.00
CA ILE A 10 10.49 -12.84 16.25
C ILE A 10 11.36 -14.08 16.08
N SER A 11 12.30 -13.99 15.18
CA SER A 11 13.27 -15.04 14.88
C SER A 11 14.69 -14.48 14.85
N GLN A 12 15.67 -15.36 14.87
CA GLN A 12 17.06 -15.03 14.63
C GLN A 12 17.51 -15.74 13.37
N GLU A 13 17.99 -14.97 12.40
CA GLU A 13 18.52 -15.45 11.13
C GLU A 13 19.89 -14.79 10.88
N ASP A 14 20.92 -15.57 10.58
CA ASP A 14 22.27 -15.08 10.25
C ASP A 14 22.85 -14.05 11.24
N ALA A 15 22.72 -14.32 12.55
CA ALA A 15 23.12 -13.45 13.64
C ALA A 15 22.33 -12.11 13.72
N GLN A 16 21.25 -11.97 13.00
CA GLN A 16 20.32 -10.84 13.10
C GLN A 16 18.99 -11.27 13.72
N ASN A 17 18.45 -10.43 14.59
CA ASN A 17 17.09 -10.59 15.06
C ASN A 17 16.13 -10.03 14.01
N LYS A 18 15.05 -10.76 13.74
CA LYS A 18 14.03 -10.42 12.75
C LYS A 18 12.65 -10.37 13.43
N LEU A 19 11.93 -9.29 13.24
CA LEU A 19 10.52 -9.16 13.63
C LEU A 19 9.67 -9.07 12.38
N GLU A 20 8.71 -9.97 12.25
CA GLU A 20 7.68 -9.92 11.21
C GLU A 20 6.34 -9.56 11.84
N VAL A 21 5.71 -8.50 11.35
CA VAL A 21 4.39 -8.04 11.80
C VAL A 21 3.47 -7.89 10.60
N SER A 22 2.32 -8.56 10.65
CA SER A 22 1.24 -8.38 9.68
C SER A 22 -0.08 -8.24 10.42
N ALA A 23 -0.78 -7.11 10.21
CA ALA A 23 -2.07 -6.85 10.82
C ALA A 23 -2.95 -6.00 9.92
N GLY A 24 -4.24 -6.32 9.85
CA GLY A 24 -5.26 -5.55 9.15
C GLY A 24 -6.12 -4.74 10.10
N VAL A 25 -6.55 -3.55 9.67
CA VAL A 25 -7.47 -2.67 10.40
C VAL A 25 -8.80 -2.60 9.66
N PHE A 26 -9.89 -2.78 10.40
CA PHE A 26 -11.25 -2.84 9.86
C PHE A 26 -12.22 -1.96 10.67
N ALA A 27 -13.19 -1.36 9.98
CA ALA A 27 -14.39 -0.84 10.62
C ALA A 27 -15.44 -1.94 10.68
N LYS A 28 -16.15 -2.07 11.81
CA LYS A 28 -17.35 -2.89 11.90
C LYS A 28 -18.59 -2.01 11.76
N LYS A 29 -19.50 -2.39 10.88
CA LYS A 29 -20.83 -1.76 10.71
C LYS A 29 -21.84 -2.90 10.68
N ALA A 30 -22.74 -2.91 11.67
CA ALA A 30 -23.60 -4.07 11.96
C ALA A 30 -22.73 -5.33 12.12
N ASP A 31 -23.02 -6.38 11.36
CA ASP A 31 -22.27 -7.66 11.41
C ASP A 31 -21.24 -7.82 10.30
N LYS A 32 -20.94 -6.72 9.57
CA LYS A 32 -19.98 -6.69 8.48
C LYS A 32 -18.74 -5.90 8.83
N PHE A 33 -17.63 -6.29 8.23
CA PHE A 33 -16.33 -5.64 8.39
C PHE A 33 -15.93 -5.00 7.06
N HIS A 34 -15.39 -3.80 7.15
CA HIS A 34 -14.89 -3.03 6.01
C HIS A 34 -13.39 -2.77 6.21
N TYR A 35 -12.60 -3.12 5.23
CA TYR A 35 -11.15 -2.90 5.28
C TYR A 35 -10.84 -1.40 5.31
N ILE A 36 -9.82 -1.03 6.08
CA ILE A 36 -9.30 0.34 6.16
C ILE A 36 -7.85 0.38 5.70
N SER A 37 -6.99 -0.36 6.39
CA SER A 37 -5.54 -0.34 6.17
C SER A 37 -4.90 -1.60 6.72
N LYS A 38 -3.60 -1.79 6.41
CA LYS A 38 -2.79 -2.83 7.03
C LYS A 38 -1.39 -2.32 7.36
N VAL A 39 -0.75 -3.01 8.27
CA VAL A 39 0.70 -3.03 8.41
C VAL A 39 1.21 -4.41 7.98
N ASP A 40 2.27 -4.42 7.19
CA ASP A 40 2.98 -5.62 6.77
C ASP A 40 4.46 -5.24 6.71
N THR A 41 5.21 -5.65 7.73
CA THR A 41 6.55 -5.10 7.99
C THR A 41 7.47 -6.18 8.53
N VAL A 42 8.71 -6.13 8.06
CA VAL A 42 9.82 -6.90 8.60
C VAL A 42 10.88 -5.93 9.10
N LEU A 43 11.27 -6.07 10.37
CA LEU A 43 12.32 -5.29 10.99
C LEU A 43 13.50 -6.19 11.35
N PHE A 44 14.71 -5.66 11.22
CA PHE A 44 15.92 -6.35 11.60
C PHE A 44 16.71 -5.55 12.64
N ASP A 45 17.35 -6.25 13.58
CA ASP A 45 18.28 -5.67 14.56
C ASP A 45 19.46 -6.62 14.79
N GLN A 46 20.70 -6.07 14.76
CA GLN A 46 21.90 -6.87 14.94
C GLN A 46 22.28 -7.13 16.42
N GLY A 47 21.61 -6.44 17.35
CA GLY A 47 22.01 -6.48 18.76
C GLY A 47 21.01 -7.22 19.65
N ASN A 48 19.90 -6.58 19.97
CA ASN A 48 19.02 -7.03 21.04
C ASN A 48 17.56 -7.15 20.57
N SER A 49 17.01 -8.37 20.62
CA SER A 49 15.61 -8.63 20.28
C SER A 49 14.59 -7.75 21.05
N ASN A 50 14.97 -7.29 22.26
CA ASN A 50 14.12 -6.39 23.04
C ASN A 50 13.84 -5.04 22.32
N VAL A 51 14.72 -4.58 21.44
CA VAL A 51 14.50 -3.38 20.63
C VAL A 51 13.33 -3.62 19.68
N LEU A 52 13.28 -4.79 19.05
CA LEU A 52 12.20 -5.19 18.15
C LEU A 52 10.87 -5.35 18.90
N VAL A 53 10.90 -5.97 20.11
CA VAL A 53 9.70 -6.10 20.95
C VAL A 53 9.10 -4.74 21.29
N ARG A 54 9.94 -3.77 21.67
CA ARG A 54 9.52 -2.40 21.99
C ARG A 54 8.96 -1.63 20.78
N ALA A 55 9.32 -2.02 19.56
CA ALA A 55 8.78 -1.41 18.35
C ALA A 55 7.32 -1.80 18.06
N ILE A 56 6.86 -2.97 18.54
CA ILE A 56 5.52 -3.51 18.24
C ILE A 56 4.40 -2.55 18.63
N PRO A 57 4.31 -2.03 19.87
CA PRO A 57 3.25 -1.11 20.25
C PRO A 57 3.22 0.16 19.41
N ALA A 58 4.39 0.70 19.07
CA ALA A 58 4.49 1.89 18.22
C ALA A 58 4.00 1.63 16.80
N LEU A 59 4.37 0.49 16.19
CA LEU A 59 3.90 0.08 14.87
C LEU A 59 2.38 -0.06 14.83
N LEU A 60 1.82 -0.85 15.73
CA LEU A 60 0.38 -1.10 15.77
C LEU A 60 -0.40 0.17 16.13
N GLY A 61 0.09 0.96 17.09
CA GLY A 61 -0.50 2.22 17.49
C GLY A 61 -0.52 3.25 16.35
N ASN A 62 0.56 3.36 15.57
CA ASN A 62 0.64 4.24 14.42
C ASN A 62 -0.35 3.85 13.31
N VAL A 63 -0.47 2.53 13.03
CA VAL A 63 -1.44 2.05 12.03
C VAL A 63 -2.86 2.37 12.47
N ILE A 64 -3.22 2.08 13.72
CA ILE A 64 -4.55 2.42 14.26
C ILE A 64 -4.80 3.93 14.17
N LYS A 65 -3.86 4.77 14.63
CA LYS A 65 -3.99 6.23 14.59
C LYS A 65 -4.19 6.77 13.18
N LYS A 66 -3.45 6.26 12.20
CA LYS A 66 -3.59 6.63 10.80
C LYS A 66 -4.93 6.18 10.21
N SER A 67 -5.39 4.99 10.58
CA SER A 67 -6.66 4.41 10.11
C SER A 67 -7.89 5.26 10.45
N TYR A 68 -7.85 6.08 11.50
CA TYR A 68 -8.95 7.01 11.80
C TYR A 68 -9.16 8.11 10.74
N LYS A 69 -8.16 8.35 9.90
CA LYS A 69 -8.22 9.35 8.82
C LYS A 69 -8.58 8.75 7.45
N ILE A 70 -8.73 7.43 7.37
CA ILE A 70 -8.96 6.69 6.13
C ILE A 70 -10.40 6.23 6.09
N PHE A 71 -11.09 6.46 4.97
CA PHE A 71 -12.43 5.93 4.77
C PHE A 71 -12.36 4.42 4.52
N PRO A 72 -13.22 3.63 5.22
CA PRO A 72 -13.29 2.20 4.97
C PRO A 72 -13.68 1.90 3.53
N TRP A 73 -13.15 0.81 3.00
CA TRP A 73 -13.53 0.31 1.69
C TRP A 73 -14.98 -0.16 1.70
N LYS A 74 -15.65 -0.13 0.54
CA LYS A 74 -17.07 -0.44 0.43
C LYS A 74 -17.37 -1.94 0.53
N GLU A 75 -16.38 -2.78 0.22
CA GLU A 75 -16.49 -4.23 0.25
C GLU A 75 -16.78 -4.71 1.68
N GLU A 76 -17.76 -5.60 1.77
CA GLU A 76 -18.19 -6.20 3.03
C GLU A 76 -17.53 -7.56 3.22
N LEU A 77 -16.99 -7.77 4.40
CA LEU A 77 -16.40 -9.03 4.83
C LEU A 77 -17.22 -9.61 5.99
N SER A 78 -17.45 -10.90 5.98
CA SER A 78 -17.94 -11.61 7.16
C SER A 78 -16.83 -11.78 8.19
N GLN A 79 -17.17 -12.12 9.41
CA GLN A 79 -16.19 -12.43 10.46
C GLN A 79 -15.28 -13.61 10.05
N GLU A 80 -15.83 -14.60 9.39
CA GLU A 80 -15.09 -15.78 8.91
C GLU A 80 -14.04 -15.41 7.86
N ASN A 81 -14.32 -14.40 7.05
CA ASN A 81 -13.43 -13.94 5.99
C ASN A 81 -12.29 -13.04 6.48
N LEU A 82 -12.29 -12.61 7.75
CA LEU A 82 -11.23 -11.73 8.26
C LEU A 82 -9.85 -12.38 8.26
N ALA A 83 -9.76 -13.69 8.49
CA ALA A 83 -8.48 -14.40 8.45
C ALA A 83 -7.87 -14.42 7.04
N ASN A 84 -8.72 -14.51 6.01
CA ASN A 84 -8.35 -14.64 4.60
C ASN A 84 -8.78 -13.41 3.78
N TYR A 85 -8.94 -12.26 4.42
CA TYR A 85 -9.51 -11.08 3.78
C TYR A 85 -8.77 -10.66 2.50
N GLU A 86 -7.46 -10.86 2.43
CA GLU A 86 -6.68 -10.52 1.25
C GLU A 86 -7.09 -11.34 0.03
N GLU A 87 -7.32 -12.64 0.20
CA GLU A 87 -7.77 -13.51 -0.90
C GLU A 87 -9.18 -13.13 -1.35
N VAL A 88 -10.07 -12.90 -0.38
CA VAL A 88 -11.44 -12.46 -0.67
C VAL A 88 -11.44 -11.12 -1.41
N MET A 89 -10.60 -10.18 -0.98
CA MET A 89 -10.50 -8.87 -1.62
C MET A 89 -9.89 -8.98 -3.03
N LYS A 90 -8.85 -9.80 -3.23
CA LYS A 90 -8.28 -10.05 -4.56
C LYS A 90 -9.32 -10.56 -5.55
N GLN A 91 -10.14 -11.54 -5.13
CA GLN A 91 -11.19 -12.11 -5.97
C GLN A 91 -12.24 -11.07 -6.41
N ASN A 92 -12.46 -10.04 -5.58
CA ASN A 92 -13.46 -9.01 -5.82
C ASN A 92 -12.90 -7.72 -6.45
N MET A 93 -11.59 -7.65 -6.67
CA MET A 93 -10.92 -6.46 -7.20
C MET A 93 -10.46 -6.67 -8.66
N PRO A 94 -11.03 -5.93 -9.63
CA PRO A 94 -10.73 -6.11 -11.06
C PRO A 94 -9.24 -6.03 -11.41
N ALA A 95 -8.45 -5.19 -10.71
CA ALA A 95 -7.01 -5.09 -10.98
C ALA A 95 -6.23 -6.41 -10.77
N PHE A 96 -6.75 -7.34 -9.98
CA PHE A 96 -6.14 -8.67 -9.79
C PHE A 96 -6.59 -9.70 -10.81
N GLY A 97 -7.67 -9.43 -11.55
CA GLY A 97 -8.12 -10.27 -12.65
C GLY A 97 -7.12 -10.28 -13.81
N GLU A 98 -7.48 -11.00 -14.88
CA GLU A 98 -6.64 -11.14 -16.07
C GLU A 98 -6.71 -9.96 -17.03
N THR A 99 -7.59 -9.02 -16.77
CA THR A 99 -7.85 -7.89 -17.66
C THR A 99 -6.70 -6.90 -17.67
N THR A 100 -6.46 -6.31 -18.83
CA THR A 100 -5.56 -5.18 -18.99
C THR A 100 -6.01 -4.04 -18.07
N LEU A 101 -5.04 -3.43 -17.36
CA LEU A 101 -5.30 -2.28 -16.53
C LEU A 101 -5.87 -1.13 -17.36
N LYS A 102 -6.86 -0.43 -16.82
CA LYS A 102 -7.39 0.78 -17.47
C LYS A 102 -6.42 1.93 -17.33
N ASP A 103 -6.02 2.52 -18.43
CA ASP A 103 -5.19 3.71 -18.44
C ASP A 103 -5.92 4.87 -17.75
N GLY A 104 -5.15 5.69 -17.01
CA GLY A 104 -5.69 6.83 -16.30
C GLY A 104 -5.01 7.13 -14.97
N VAL A 105 -5.57 8.09 -14.28
CA VAL A 105 -5.07 8.59 -12.99
C VAL A 105 -5.95 8.10 -11.86
N TYR A 106 -5.33 7.64 -10.79
CA TYR A 106 -5.98 7.08 -9.61
C TYR A 106 -5.53 7.85 -8.37
N LYS A 107 -6.45 8.47 -7.67
CA LYS A 107 -6.17 9.23 -6.43
C LYS A 107 -6.03 8.35 -5.20
N SER A 108 -6.39 7.07 -5.30
CA SER A 108 -6.28 6.13 -4.19
C SER A 108 -5.98 4.71 -4.68
N TYR A 109 -5.44 3.88 -3.80
CA TYR A 109 -5.27 2.45 -4.08
C TYR A 109 -6.61 1.76 -4.30
N TYR A 110 -7.64 2.16 -3.57
CA TYR A 110 -8.98 1.63 -3.72
C TYR A 110 -9.49 1.83 -5.15
N SER A 111 -9.41 3.06 -5.69
CA SER A 111 -9.83 3.33 -7.07
C SER A 111 -9.00 2.55 -8.09
N PHE A 112 -7.70 2.38 -7.85
CA PHE A 112 -6.84 1.55 -8.71
C PHE A 112 -7.26 0.08 -8.70
N PHE A 113 -7.43 -0.52 -7.53
CA PHE A 113 -7.85 -1.92 -7.45
C PHE A 113 -9.24 -2.16 -8.02
N ARG A 114 -10.15 -1.18 -7.92
CA ARG A 114 -11.48 -1.18 -8.54
C ARG A 114 -11.46 -0.85 -10.03
N GLN A 115 -10.30 -0.47 -10.59
CA GLN A 115 -10.15 -0.02 -11.98
C GLN A 115 -11.13 1.10 -12.33
N THR A 116 -11.30 2.07 -11.39
CA THR A 116 -12.10 3.28 -11.52
C THR A 116 -11.18 4.50 -11.52
N PRO A 117 -10.53 4.81 -12.67
CA PRO A 117 -9.70 6.01 -12.77
C PRO A 117 -10.54 7.29 -12.68
N GLU A 118 -9.90 8.42 -12.44
CA GLU A 118 -10.53 9.74 -12.57
C GLU A 118 -11.13 9.88 -13.98
N GLU A 119 -12.29 10.51 -14.05
CA GLU A 119 -13.01 10.68 -15.32
C GLU A 119 -12.24 11.54 -16.32
N GLY A 120 -12.19 11.07 -17.56
CA GLY A 120 -11.57 11.76 -18.71
C GLY A 120 -10.17 11.29 -19.02
N HIS A 121 -9.66 11.79 -20.13
CA HIS A 121 -8.32 11.46 -20.62
C HIS A 121 -7.29 12.40 -20.01
N PHE A 122 -6.22 11.86 -19.43
CA PHE A 122 -5.16 12.62 -18.79
C PHE A 122 -3.82 12.40 -19.49
N THR A 123 -3.12 13.49 -19.77
CA THR A 123 -1.71 13.46 -20.18
C THR A 123 -0.81 13.65 -18.98
N ILE A 124 0.13 12.73 -18.78
CA ILE A 124 1.14 12.81 -17.71
C ILE A 124 2.22 13.81 -18.14
N VAL A 125 2.40 14.86 -17.37
CA VAL A 125 3.39 15.90 -17.62
C VAL A 125 4.62 15.65 -16.75
N LYS A 126 5.79 15.55 -17.41
CA LYS A 126 7.09 15.38 -16.76
C LYS A 126 7.90 16.67 -16.86
N ASN A 127 8.78 16.90 -15.89
CA ASN A 127 9.78 17.97 -15.95
C ASN A 127 11.00 17.56 -16.82
N GLU A 128 11.98 18.45 -16.92
CA GLU A 128 13.23 18.21 -17.70
C GLU A 128 14.04 17.02 -17.17
N LYS A 129 13.85 16.64 -15.91
CA LYS A 129 14.49 15.45 -15.29
C LYS A 129 13.71 14.16 -15.51
N GLY A 130 12.57 14.21 -16.23
CA GLY A 130 11.70 13.06 -16.45
C GLY A 130 10.76 12.73 -15.28
N GLU A 131 10.73 13.55 -14.22
CA GLU A 131 9.87 13.33 -13.06
C GLU A 131 8.44 13.83 -13.36
N VAL A 132 7.46 13.04 -12.97
CA VAL A 132 6.04 13.41 -13.10
C VAL A 132 5.70 14.54 -12.13
N VAL A 133 5.21 15.65 -12.67
CA VAL A 133 4.84 16.85 -11.91
C VAL A 133 3.32 17.01 -11.76
N ARG A 134 2.55 16.52 -12.72
CA ARG A 134 1.08 16.59 -12.73
C ARG A 134 0.49 15.73 -13.85
N ALA A 135 -0.81 15.50 -13.77
CA ALA A 135 -1.63 15.06 -14.89
C ALA A 135 -2.50 16.24 -15.38
N VAL A 136 -2.71 16.34 -16.68
CA VAL A 136 -3.52 17.39 -17.30
C VAL A 136 -4.58 16.73 -18.18
N LYS A 137 -5.84 17.11 -17.97
CA LYS A 137 -6.99 16.69 -18.76
C LYS A 137 -7.18 17.62 -19.97
N GLU A 138 -7.92 17.19 -20.98
CA GLU A 138 -8.23 17.99 -22.19
C GLU A 138 -8.88 19.33 -21.87
N ASP A 139 -9.73 19.40 -20.83
CA ASP A 139 -10.38 20.63 -20.35
C ASP A 139 -9.42 21.55 -19.56
N LYS A 140 -8.12 21.24 -19.55
CA LYS A 140 -7.06 21.92 -18.78
C LYS A 140 -7.13 21.72 -17.27
N THR A 141 -8.02 20.89 -16.74
CA THR A 141 -8.01 20.47 -15.34
C THR A 141 -6.66 19.82 -15.02
N ARG A 142 -6.08 20.16 -13.87
CA ARG A 142 -4.76 19.70 -13.47
C ARG A 142 -4.85 18.95 -12.14
N ILE A 143 -4.24 17.78 -12.07
CA ILE A 143 -4.06 17.02 -10.84
C ILE A 143 -2.56 17.04 -10.51
N PRO A 144 -2.12 17.70 -9.43
CA PRO A 144 -0.72 17.69 -8.99
C PRO A 144 -0.27 16.26 -8.67
N ALA A 145 1.02 15.95 -8.91
CA ALA A 145 1.59 14.63 -8.65
C ALA A 145 1.31 14.12 -7.22
N ARG A 146 1.36 14.99 -6.21
CA ARG A 146 1.07 14.66 -4.81
C ARG A 146 -0.35 14.14 -4.54
N GLN A 147 -1.29 14.37 -5.45
CA GLN A 147 -2.68 13.90 -5.37
C GLN A 147 -2.92 12.63 -6.19
N ILE A 148 -1.90 12.13 -6.87
CA ILE A 148 -1.95 10.92 -7.66
C ILE A 148 -1.27 9.82 -6.87
N SER A 149 -2.03 8.81 -6.45
CA SER A 149 -1.46 7.62 -5.81
C SER A 149 -0.84 6.68 -6.83
N ILE A 150 -1.56 6.46 -7.94
CA ILE A 150 -1.13 5.59 -9.04
C ILE A 150 -1.58 6.23 -10.37
N TYR A 151 -0.79 6.09 -11.43
CA TYR A 151 -1.30 6.24 -12.78
C TYR A 151 -0.99 4.98 -13.60
N VAL A 152 -1.84 4.71 -14.59
CA VAL A 152 -1.65 3.65 -15.56
C VAL A 152 -1.49 4.27 -16.94
N ALA A 153 -0.47 3.85 -17.64
CA ALA A 153 -0.20 4.24 -19.03
C ALA A 153 0.31 3.02 -19.81
N ASP A 154 -0.29 2.77 -20.96
CA ASP A 154 0.02 1.61 -21.81
C ASP A 154 -0.08 0.27 -21.06
N GLY A 155 -1.08 0.15 -20.15
CA GLY A 155 -1.31 -1.02 -19.32
C GLY A 155 -0.30 -1.24 -18.18
N LYS A 156 0.65 -0.32 -17.99
CA LYS A 156 1.63 -0.36 -16.90
C LYS A 156 1.24 0.59 -15.77
N ALA A 157 1.28 0.10 -14.55
CA ALA A 157 0.95 0.89 -13.37
C ALA A 157 2.21 1.50 -12.74
N TYR A 158 2.12 2.77 -12.35
CA TYR A 158 3.21 3.52 -11.70
C TYR A 158 2.71 4.08 -10.38
N LYS A 159 3.36 3.66 -9.29
CA LYS A 159 3.05 4.10 -7.92
C LYS A 159 3.84 5.35 -7.55
N ASN A 160 3.17 6.33 -6.94
CA ASN A 160 3.82 7.48 -6.33
C ASN A 160 4.60 7.06 -5.08
N THR A 161 5.85 7.47 -5.00
CA THR A 161 6.78 7.19 -3.89
C THR A 161 7.54 8.46 -3.50
N LEU A 162 8.35 8.41 -2.46
CA LEU A 162 9.19 9.54 -2.04
C LEU A 162 10.21 9.98 -3.12
N VAL A 163 10.54 9.10 -4.05
CA VAL A 163 11.48 9.37 -5.16
C VAL A 163 10.78 9.57 -6.50
N GLY A 164 9.47 9.79 -6.48
CA GLY A 164 8.66 9.93 -7.67
C GLY A 164 7.88 8.65 -8.02
N PHE A 165 7.45 8.54 -9.26
CA PHE A 165 6.66 7.40 -9.71
C PHE A 165 7.54 6.24 -10.13
N VAL A 166 7.28 5.06 -9.54
CA VAL A 166 7.99 3.81 -9.82
C VAL A 166 7.03 2.81 -10.44
N GLU A 167 7.47 2.11 -11.50
CA GLU A 167 6.69 1.05 -12.15
C GLU A 167 6.37 -0.06 -11.15
N MET A 168 5.13 -0.52 -11.16
CA MET A 168 4.66 -1.65 -10.34
C MET A 168 4.73 -2.93 -11.15
N GLU A 169 5.23 -3.96 -10.53
CA GLU A 169 5.14 -5.32 -11.04
C GLU A 169 4.00 -6.08 -10.37
N LYS A 170 3.51 -7.13 -11.02
CA LYS A 170 2.42 -7.98 -10.50
C LYS A 170 2.88 -9.43 -10.47
N ASP A 171 2.65 -10.10 -9.34
CA ASP A 171 2.79 -11.55 -9.21
C ASP A 171 1.51 -12.16 -8.59
N ASN A 172 1.57 -13.43 -8.22
CA ASN A 172 0.44 -14.14 -7.58
C ASN A 172 0.09 -13.57 -6.19
N ARG A 173 1.00 -12.84 -5.54
CA ARG A 173 0.76 -12.18 -4.23
C ARG A 173 0.12 -10.82 -4.39
N GLY A 174 0.32 -10.14 -5.52
CA GLY A 174 -0.26 -8.84 -5.80
C GLY A 174 0.69 -7.91 -6.54
N TYR A 175 0.45 -6.60 -6.36
CA TYR A 175 1.30 -5.55 -6.93
C TYR A 175 2.42 -5.17 -5.97
N TYR A 176 3.64 -5.01 -6.48
CA TYR A 176 4.80 -4.59 -5.71
C TYR A 176 5.68 -3.64 -6.54
N ILE A 177 6.57 -2.94 -5.87
CA ILE A 177 7.61 -2.15 -6.51
C ILE A 177 8.97 -2.72 -6.13
N MET A 178 9.86 -2.80 -7.09
CA MET A 178 11.27 -3.08 -6.84
C MET A 178 12.02 -1.76 -6.79
N SER A 179 12.66 -1.47 -5.66
CA SER A 179 13.47 -0.28 -5.50
C SER A 179 14.62 -0.57 -4.54
N ASN A 180 15.75 0.08 -4.74
CA ASN A 180 16.83 -0.02 -3.78
C ASN A 180 16.47 0.78 -2.50
N HIS A 181 17.01 0.34 -1.38
CA HIS A 181 16.71 0.87 -0.05
C HIS A 181 16.90 2.39 0.05
N ALA A 182 17.93 2.95 -0.57
CA ALA A 182 18.21 4.39 -0.56
C ALA A 182 17.13 5.26 -1.21
N SER A 183 16.33 4.65 -2.10
CA SER A 183 15.30 5.35 -2.85
C SER A 183 13.94 5.41 -2.13
N LEU A 184 13.73 4.62 -1.08
CA LEU A 184 12.44 4.52 -0.39
C LEU A 184 12.45 5.17 0.99
N PHE A 185 13.63 5.45 1.55
CA PHE A 185 13.76 5.95 2.92
C PHE A 185 14.77 7.09 3.03
N PRO A 186 14.46 8.14 3.82
CA PRO A 186 15.44 9.17 4.11
C PRO A 186 16.64 8.58 4.87
N PRO A 187 17.86 9.12 4.67
CA PRO A 187 19.12 8.56 5.18
C PRO A 187 19.25 8.47 6.70
N GLN A 188 18.30 9.00 7.46
CA GLN A 188 18.31 8.99 8.93
C GLN A 188 17.60 7.80 9.58
N THR A 189 17.01 6.92 8.81
CA THR A 189 16.32 5.75 9.35
C THR A 189 17.06 4.48 8.93
N GLN A 190 17.95 3.98 9.78
CA GLN A 190 18.58 2.65 9.62
C GLN A 190 17.60 1.49 9.89
N MET A 191 16.33 1.67 9.58
CA MET A 191 15.34 0.61 9.62
C MET A 191 15.13 0.08 8.21
N VAL A 192 15.59 -1.14 7.97
CA VAL A 192 15.32 -1.85 6.72
C VAL A 192 13.86 -2.28 6.72
N TYR A 193 13.00 -1.49 6.11
CA TYR A 193 11.61 -1.87 5.87
C TYR A 193 11.54 -2.63 4.55
N GLY A 194 11.50 -3.94 4.62
CA GLY A 194 11.06 -4.74 3.49
C GLY A 194 9.55 -4.57 3.32
N PHE A 195 9.12 -3.63 2.48
CA PHE A 195 7.71 -3.55 2.10
C PHE A 195 7.42 -4.62 1.05
N MET A 196 7.00 -5.77 1.48
CA MET A 196 6.22 -6.63 0.63
C MET A 196 4.79 -6.03 0.61
N PHE A 197 4.48 -5.30 -0.45
CA PHE A 197 3.12 -4.89 -0.72
C PHE A 197 2.34 -6.12 -1.15
N GLY A 198 1.81 -6.86 -0.19
CA GLY A 198 0.72 -7.77 -0.47
C GLY A 198 -0.42 -6.99 -1.14
N ALA A 199 -1.30 -7.71 -1.81
CA ALA A 199 -2.38 -7.23 -2.66
C ALA A 199 -3.17 -5.99 -2.21
N LEU A 200 -3.09 -5.66 -0.95
CA LEU A 200 -3.83 -4.58 -0.32
C LEU A 200 -2.87 -3.61 0.40
N GLY A 201 -1.70 -3.35 -0.17
CA GLY A 201 -0.77 -2.38 0.35
C GLY A 201 -1.44 -1.03 0.55
N GLY A 202 -2.02 -0.83 1.72
CA GLY A 202 -2.42 0.48 2.17
C GLY A 202 -1.15 1.30 2.31
N ALA A 203 -0.95 2.28 1.44
CA ALA A 203 0.10 3.24 1.65
C ALA A 203 -0.14 3.94 2.97
N ILE A 204 0.88 4.03 3.75
CA ILE A 204 0.94 5.00 4.82
C ILE A 204 1.24 6.32 4.10
N ASP A 205 0.20 6.96 3.59
CA ASP A 205 0.31 8.33 3.12
C ASP A 205 0.56 9.21 4.34
N GLY A 206 1.74 9.84 4.33
CA GLY A 206 2.17 10.79 5.35
C GLY A 206 1.48 12.13 5.20
#